data_700e8b2d74d56bce59d90cccad1a7556
#
_entry.id   700e8b2d74d56bce59d90cccad1a7556
#
_cell.length_a   1.000
_cell.length_b   1.000
_cell.length_c   1.000
_cell.angle_alpha   90.00
_cell.angle_beta   90.00
_cell.angle_gamma   90.00
#
_symmetry.space_group_name_H-M   'P 1'
#
loop_
_entity.id
_entity.type
_entity.pdbx_description
1 polymer ?
#
loop_
_entity_poly.entity_id
_entity_poly.type
_entity_poly.pdbx_seq_one_letter_code
_entity_poly.pdbx_strand_id
1 'polypeptide(L)'
;AEYEDLFGLLLRTSDLGHIPQTLDAVVLAGAGKMRLDDPDYVFVLGLAEGEFPTAPGESGLLTHADRDALMANEIDLPDCFENRVVREQVCFYKALTAPAKGLWMS
;
A
#
# COMPACT_ATOMS: atom_id res chain seq x y z
N ALA A 1 -16.92 -34.71 10.25
CA ALA A 1 -16.32 -34.39 11.56
C ALA A 1 -15.08 -33.51 11.41
N GLU A 2 -14.05 -33.91 10.67
CA GLU A 2 -12.82 -33.09 10.48
C GLU A 2 -13.06 -31.72 9.87
N TYR A 3 -13.97 -31.61 8.90
CA TYR A 3 -14.28 -30.34 8.23
C TYR A 3 -14.97 -29.35 9.19
N GLU A 4 -15.88 -29.82 10.01
CA GLU A 4 -16.59 -29.00 11.00
C GLU A 4 -15.65 -28.47 12.08
N ASP A 5 -14.69 -29.30 12.52
CA ASP A 5 -13.69 -28.93 13.49
C ASP A 5 -12.70 -27.88 12.93
N LEU A 6 -12.25 -28.07 11.68
CA LEU A 6 -11.39 -27.10 10.98
C LEU A 6 -12.10 -25.79 10.70
N PHE A 7 -13.36 -25.85 10.29
CA PHE A 7 -14.16 -24.65 10.05
C PHE A 7 -14.43 -23.87 11.35
N GLY A 8 -14.75 -24.61 12.43
CA GLY A 8 -14.91 -24.01 13.75
C GLY A 8 -13.61 -23.35 14.28
N LEU A 9 -12.45 -23.96 13.99
CA LEU A 9 -11.15 -23.39 14.33
C LEU A 9 -10.87 -22.11 13.53
N LEU A 10 -11.14 -22.12 12.22
CA LEU A 10 -10.99 -20.96 11.35
C LEU A 10 -11.88 -19.80 11.80
N LEU A 11 -13.13 -20.05 12.17
CA LEU A 11 -14.03 -19.02 12.68
C LEU A 11 -13.55 -18.42 14.02
N ARG A 12 -12.92 -19.24 14.86
CA ARG A 12 -12.36 -18.75 16.15
C ARG A 12 -11.07 -17.97 16.01
N THR A 13 -10.30 -18.24 14.95
CA THR A 13 -9.01 -17.58 14.69
C THR A 13 -9.14 -16.39 13.73
N SER A 14 -10.23 -16.30 12.98
CA SER A 14 -10.52 -15.12 12.16
C SER A 14 -11.10 -14.02 13.04
N ASP A 15 -10.29 -13.06 13.38
CA ASP A 15 -10.74 -11.83 14.02
C ASP A 15 -11.49 -10.97 12.99
N LEU A 16 -12.81 -11.06 13.00
CA LEU A 16 -13.71 -10.23 12.22
C LEU A 16 -14.07 -8.93 12.95
N GLY A 17 -13.21 -8.50 13.86
CA GLY A 17 -13.32 -7.26 14.59
C GLY A 17 -13.20 -6.03 13.69
N HIS A 18 -14.14 -5.83 12.80
CA HIS A 18 -14.41 -4.49 12.27
C HIS A 18 -15.07 -3.70 13.38
N ILE A 19 -14.26 -2.95 14.09
CA ILE A 19 -14.77 -1.85 14.90
C ILE A 19 -15.41 -0.89 13.88
N PRO A 20 -16.74 -0.65 13.92
CA PRO A 20 -17.35 0.34 13.04
C PRO A 20 -16.60 1.65 13.24
N GLN A 21 -16.06 2.21 12.18
CA GLN A 21 -15.40 3.51 12.23
C GLN A 21 -16.46 4.50 12.71
N THR A 22 -16.24 5.07 13.87
CA THR A 22 -17.08 6.16 14.35
C THR A 22 -16.92 7.31 13.37
N LEU A 23 -18.01 7.99 13.04
CA LEU A 23 -18.03 9.13 12.09
C LEU A 23 -17.08 10.27 12.51
N ASP A 24 -16.58 10.23 13.74
CA ASP A 24 -15.69 11.23 14.35
C ASP A 24 -14.38 10.56 14.79
N ALA A 25 -13.70 9.91 13.84
CA ALA A 25 -12.44 9.23 14.09
C ALA A 25 -11.35 9.70 13.12
N VAL A 26 -10.13 9.84 13.64
CA VAL A 26 -8.94 10.07 12.82
C VAL A 26 -8.48 8.72 12.27
N VAL A 27 -8.35 8.62 10.96
CA VAL A 27 -7.84 7.43 10.29
C VAL A 27 -6.34 7.57 10.08
N LEU A 28 -5.57 6.62 10.58
CA LEU A 28 -4.13 6.52 10.37
C LEU A 28 -3.83 5.30 9.50
N ALA A 29 -3.21 5.53 8.35
CA ALA A 29 -2.87 4.45 7.43
C ALA A 29 -1.66 4.82 6.54
N GLY A 30 -0.97 3.82 6.02
CA GLY A 30 0.05 4.05 5.00
C GLY A 30 -0.56 4.50 3.68
N ALA A 31 0.10 5.42 2.99
CA ALA A 31 -0.38 6.06 1.76
C ALA A 31 -0.83 5.06 0.67
N GLY A 32 -0.14 3.90 0.55
CA GLY A 32 -0.49 2.86 -0.41
C GLY A 32 -1.66 1.95 0.00
N LYS A 33 -2.07 1.99 1.27
CA LYS A 33 -3.13 1.14 1.83
C LYS A 33 -4.40 1.91 2.16
N MET A 34 -4.36 3.21 2.09
CA MET A 34 -5.43 4.09 2.49
C MET A 34 -6.56 4.06 1.47
N ARG A 35 -7.75 3.73 1.94
CA ARG A 35 -9.00 3.96 1.22
C ARG A 35 -9.82 4.93 2.04
N LEU A 36 -9.88 6.15 1.61
CA LEU A 36 -10.68 7.20 2.21
C LEU A 36 -11.70 7.70 1.21
N ASP A 37 -12.94 7.74 1.63
CA ASP A 37 -14.00 8.39 0.89
C ASP A 37 -14.04 9.87 1.34
N ASP A 38 -13.55 10.76 0.48
CA ASP A 38 -13.61 12.22 0.60
C ASP A 38 -13.25 12.81 1.98
N PRO A 39 -12.01 12.64 2.45
CA PRO A 39 -11.61 13.24 3.72
C PRO A 39 -11.55 14.76 3.62
N ASP A 40 -12.08 15.46 4.61
CA ASP A 40 -12.02 16.92 4.67
C ASP A 40 -10.57 17.43 4.79
N TYR A 41 -9.79 16.78 5.64
CA TYR A 41 -8.40 17.16 5.92
C TYR A 41 -7.49 15.94 5.88
N VAL A 42 -6.32 16.11 5.29
CA VAL A 42 -5.28 15.07 5.24
C VAL A 42 -3.96 15.62 5.76
N PHE A 43 -3.31 14.85 6.61
CA PHE A 43 -1.96 15.10 7.10
C PHE A 43 -1.04 14.03 6.52
N VAL A 44 -0.13 14.44 5.65
CA VAL A 44 0.90 13.55 5.09
C VAL A 44 2.17 13.75 5.88
N LEU A 45 2.60 12.73 6.58
CA LEU A 45 3.78 12.75 7.44
C LEU A 45 4.90 11.89 6.85
N GLY A 46 6.13 12.28 7.12
CA GLY A 46 7.31 11.53 6.66
C GLY A 46 7.69 11.83 5.20
N LEU A 47 7.47 13.05 4.74
CA LEU A 47 7.92 13.52 3.43
C LEU A 47 9.40 13.90 3.51
N ALA A 48 10.26 12.87 3.55
CA ALA A 48 11.70 13.06 3.55
C ALA A 48 12.32 12.31 2.36
N GLU A 49 13.44 12.83 1.89
CA GLU A 49 14.20 12.19 0.82
C GLU A 49 14.61 10.77 1.22
N GLY A 50 14.21 9.79 0.41
CA GLY A 50 14.44 8.38 0.67
C GLY A 50 13.40 7.69 1.56
N GLU A 51 12.45 8.42 2.16
CA GLU A 51 11.37 7.83 2.96
C GLU A 51 10.03 7.79 2.21
N PHE A 52 9.52 8.94 1.76
CA PHE A 52 8.31 8.98 0.95
C PHE A 52 8.25 10.22 0.05
N PRO A 53 7.97 10.08 -1.26
CA PRO A 53 7.91 8.82 -2.01
C PRO A 53 9.26 8.11 -2.06
N THR A 54 9.28 6.82 -1.80
CA THR A 54 10.51 6.03 -1.79
C THR A 54 10.96 5.77 -3.23
N ALA A 55 12.21 6.09 -3.54
CA ALA A 55 12.86 5.55 -4.73
C ALA A 55 13.22 4.09 -4.43
N PRO A 56 12.53 3.10 -5.01
CA PRO A 56 12.86 1.71 -4.74
C PRO A 56 14.27 1.43 -5.23
N GLY A 57 15.15 1.09 -4.31
CA GLY A 57 16.50 0.64 -4.64
C GLY A 57 16.51 -0.75 -5.28
N GLU A 58 17.61 -1.11 -5.89
CA GLU A 58 17.86 -2.49 -6.29
C GLU A 58 17.89 -3.37 -5.04
N SER A 59 16.77 -4.02 -4.76
CA SER A 59 16.67 -4.97 -3.64
C SER A 59 16.27 -6.34 -4.17
N GLY A 60 17.12 -7.32 -3.94
CA GLY A 60 16.84 -8.69 -4.32
C GLY A 60 18.03 -9.41 -4.98
N LEU A 61 17.83 -10.69 -5.26
CA LEU A 61 18.83 -11.55 -5.90
C LEU A 61 19.01 -11.27 -7.41
N LEU A 62 18.08 -10.54 -8.02
CA LEU A 62 18.08 -10.23 -9.44
C LEU A 62 18.43 -8.76 -9.65
N THR A 63 19.44 -8.50 -10.44
CA THR A 63 19.78 -7.16 -10.93
C THR A 63 18.79 -6.70 -12.01
N HIS A 64 18.84 -5.42 -12.39
CA HIS A 64 18.05 -4.91 -13.53
C HIS A 64 18.33 -5.70 -14.81
N ALA A 65 19.61 -5.95 -15.11
CA ALA A 65 20.00 -6.70 -16.31
C ALA A 65 19.46 -8.13 -16.31
N ASP A 66 19.43 -8.80 -15.14
CA ASP A 66 18.85 -10.14 -15.03
C ASP A 66 17.34 -10.13 -15.26
N ARG A 67 16.65 -9.11 -14.81
CA ARG A 67 15.20 -8.94 -15.02
C ARG A 67 14.87 -8.68 -16.46
N ASP A 68 15.62 -7.80 -17.13
CA ASP A 68 15.46 -7.51 -18.55
C ASP A 68 15.69 -8.76 -19.40
N ALA A 69 16.70 -9.56 -19.06
CA ALA A 69 16.97 -10.82 -19.73
C ALA A 69 15.85 -11.85 -19.54
N LEU A 70 15.24 -11.90 -18.34
CA LEU A 70 14.11 -12.77 -18.05
C LEU A 70 12.85 -12.33 -18.80
N MET A 71 12.57 -11.03 -18.84
CA MET A 71 11.44 -10.47 -19.59
C MET A 71 11.61 -10.68 -21.11
N ALA A 72 12.82 -10.57 -21.62
CA ALA A 72 13.13 -10.88 -23.05
C ALA A 72 12.89 -12.36 -23.39
N ASN A 73 12.90 -13.25 -22.41
CA ASN A 73 12.56 -14.67 -22.56
C ASN A 73 11.08 -14.98 -22.19
N GLU A 74 10.19 -13.99 -22.27
CA GLU A 74 8.75 -14.13 -22.01
C GLU A 74 8.39 -14.58 -20.56
N ILE A 75 9.32 -14.39 -19.61
CA ILE A 75 9.06 -14.63 -18.20
C ILE A 75 8.46 -13.36 -17.60
N ASP A 76 7.18 -13.39 -17.30
CA ASP A 76 6.48 -12.26 -16.68
C ASP A 76 6.89 -12.10 -15.21
N LEU A 77 7.55 -10.99 -14.91
CA LEU A 77 7.94 -10.61 -13.55
C LEU A 77 6.99 -9.53 -13.04
N PRO A 78 6.11 -9.87 -12.10
CA PRO A 78 5.02 -8.98 -11.68
C PRO A 78 5.45 -7.71 -10.97
N ASP A 79 6.72 -7.56 -10.62
CA ASP A 79 7.20 -6.43 -9.81
C ASP A 79 8.49 -5.83 -10.39
N CYS A 80 8.40 -5.28 -11.60
CA CYS A 80 9.52 -4.54 -12.18
C CYS A 80 9.72 -3.19 -11.44
N PHE A 81 10.95 -2.70 -11.46
CA PHE A 81 11.36 -1.45 -10.81
C PHE A 81 10.47 -0.27 -11.23
N GLU A 82 10.18 -0.13 -12.50
CA GLU A 82 9.35 0.94 -13.06
C GLU A 82 7.93 0.93 -12.46
N ASN A 83 7.33 -0.25 -12.32
CA ASN A 83 6.01 -0.37 -11.71
C ASN A 83 6.01 0.04 -10.24
N ARG A 84 7.11 -0.19 -9.51
CA ARG A 84 7.23 0.24 -8.10
C ARG A 84 7.37 1.75 -8.00
N VAL A 85 8.19 2.37 -8.85
CA VAL A 85 8.33 3.84 -8.92
C VAL A 85 6.98 4.49 -9.25
N VAL A 86 6.30 4.01 -10.28
CA VAL A 86 4.99 4.53 -10.68
C VAL A 86 3.96 4.35 -9.55
N ARG A 87 3.98 3.21 -8.87
CA ARG A 87 3.08 2.96 -7.73
C ARG A 87 3.30 3.96 -6.60
N GLU A 88 4.54 4.23 -6.23
CA GLU A 88 4.88 5.22 -5.21
C GLU A 88 4.43 6.63 -5.60
N GLN A 89 4.67 7.02 -6.86
CA GLN A 89 4.21 8.31 -7.38
C GLN A 89 2.68 8.43 -7.38
N VAL A 90 1.98 7.36 -7.75
CA VAL A 90 0.51 7.33 -7.71
C VAL A 90 0.00 7.40 -6.27
N CYS A 91 0.65 6.73 -5.33
CA CYS A 91 0.30 6.82 -3.90
C CYS A 91 0.49 8.25 -3.38
N PHE A 92 1.59 8.87 -3.72
CA PHE A 92 1.87 10.27 -3.39
C PHE A 92 0.83 11.21 -3.98
N TYR A 93 0.55 11.10 -5.28
CA TYR A 93 -0.47 11.89 -5.96
C TYR A 93 -1.85 11.74 -5.30
N LYS A 94 -2.25 10.51 -4.99
CA LYS A 94 -3.52 10.24 -4.29
C LYS A 94 -3.57 10.89 -2.92
N ALA A 95 -2.49 10.83 -2.14
CA ALA A 95 -2.43 11.47 -0.84
C ALA A 95 -2.58 13.00 -0.93
N LEU A 96 -1.99 13.62 -1.95
CA LEU A 96 -2.09 15.07 -2.18
C LEU A 96 -3.47 15.52 -2.67
N THR A 97 -4.14 14.69 -3.46
CA THR A 97 -5.42 15.03 -4.10
C THR A 97 -6.66 14.54 -3.34
N ALA A 98 -6.46 13.76 -2.27
CA ALA A 98 -7.55 13.21 -1.48
C ALA A 98 -8.35 14.26 -0.66
N PRO A 99 -7.72 15.29 -0.05
CA PRO A 99 -8.45 16.18 0.85
C PRO A 99 -9.39 17.12 0.10
N ALA A 100 -10.61 17.27 0.65
CA ALA A 100 -11.60 18.22 0.12
C ALA A 100 -11.37 19.65 0.58
N LYS A 101 -10.83 19.88 1.80
CA LYS A 101 -10.71 21.21 2.42
C LYS A 101 -9.28 21.62 2.72
N GLY A 102 -8.44 20.72 3.16
CA GLY A 102 -7.08 21.09 3.55
C GLY A 102 -6.08 19.95 3.60
N LEU A 103 -4.83 20.26 3.20
CA LEU A 103 -3.70 19.37 3.18
C LEU A 103 -2.59 19.93 4.05
N TRP A 104 -2.01 19.12 4.89
CA TRP A 104 -0.81 19.41 5.65
C TRP A 104 0.28 18.39 5.32
N MET A 105 1.50 18.88 5.13
CA MET A 105 2.66 18.05 4.76
C MET A 105 3.81 18.32 5.72
N SER A 106 4.45 17.26 6.19
CA SER A 106 5.61 17.33 7.08
C SER A 106 6.60 16.21 6.78
#